data_c997eb5a35120e8e063922a1f1e02295
#
_entry.id   c997eb5a35120e8e063922a1f1e02295
#
_cell.length_a   1.000
_cell.length_b   1.000
_cell.length_c   1.000
_cell.angle_alpha   90.00
_cell.angle_beta   90.00
_cell.angle_gamma   90.00
#
_symmetry.space_group_name_H-M   'P 1'
#
loop_
_entity.id
_entity.type
_entity.pdbx_description
1 polymer ?
#
loop_
_entity_poly.entity_id
_entity_poly.type
_entity_poly.pdbx_seq_one_letter_code
_entity_poly.pdbx_strand_id
1 'polypeptide(L)'
;QEDMGIGPAMMGGSGAPSDWVLAGREVMHGPDQHGAGAAMVTMNPQYRLNDPGVGLQDADHRVLVYEDLKARRPYPDQREPEREIELHLTGNMGRYMWSFDGDKFTEVDGPIRFNHGERLRLIMVNDTMMDHPIHLHGMWMHLENGFGELRPRKHTITVKPGEMLSAQIHADAPGYWFFHCHLLYHMHAGMARVVHVA
;
A
#
# COMPACT_ATOMS: atom_id res chain seq x y z
N GLN A 1 29.19 5.22 -3.76
CA GLN A 1 27.77 4.89 -4.01
C GLN A 1 27.78 3.63 -4.86
N GLU A 2 27.83 2.50 -4.21
CA GLU A 2 27.67 1.21 -4.89
C GLU A 2 26.22 1.12 -5.34
N ASP A 3 26.04 0.94 -6.63
CA ASP A 3 24.80 0.61 -7.29
C ASP A 3 24.25 -0.66 -6.62
N MET A 4 23.23 -0.48 -5.77
CA MET A 4 22.62 -1.57 -5.01
C MET A 4 21.73 -2.45 -5.89
N GLY A 5 22.11 -2.60 -7.17
CA GLY A 5 21.62 -3.69 -8.02
C GLY A 5 20.12 -3.74 -8.27
N ILE A 6 19.44 -2.58 -8.23
CA ILE A 6 18.08 -2.50 -8.77
C ILE A 6 18.22 -2.46 -10.28
N GLY A 7 18.48 -3.62 -10.85
CA GLY A 7 18.48 -3.78 -12.29
C GLY A 7 17.06 -3.55 -12.84
N PRO A 8 16.96 -3.31 -14.17
CA PRO A 8 15.67 -3.12 -14.85
C PRO A 8 14.64 -4.21 -14.57
N ALA A 9 15.07 -5.40 -14.18
CA ALA A 9 14.20 -6.52 -13.83
C ALA A 9 13.41 -6.33 -12.52
N MET A 10 13.84 -5.45 -11.62
CA MET A 10 13.08 -5.13 -10.40
C MET A 10 12.03 -4.02 -10.64
N MET A 11 12.12 -3.34 -11.78
CA MET A 11 11.21 -2.25 -12.19
C MET A 11 10.26 -2.68 -13.32
N GLY A 12 10.39 -3.89 -13.83
CA GLY A 12 9.69 -4.35 -15.01
C GLY A 12 8.56 -5.33 -14.70
N GLY A 13 7.51 -4.86 -14.05
CA GLY A 13 6.23 -5.55 -14.18
C GLY A 13 5.77 -5.49 -15.64
N SER A 14 5.36 -6.60 -16.24
CA SER A 14 4.58 -6.61 -17.47
C SER A 14 3.39 -5.67 -17.26
N GLY A 15 3.13 -4.75 -18.18
CA GLY A 15 2.26 -3.60 -18.00
C GLY A 15 0.96 -3.87 -17.25
N ALA A 16 0.52 -2.87 -16.50
CA ALA A 16 -0.76 -2.90 -15.79
C ALA A 16 -1.90 -3.31 -16.74
N PRO A 17 -2.92 -4.03 -16.25
CA PRO A 17 -4.15 -4.25 -16.99
C PRO A 17 -4.72 -2.92 -17.50
N SER A 18 -5.38 -2.93 -18.65
CA SER A 18 -5.93 -1.72 -19.28
C SER A 18 -7.00 -1.01 -18.44
N ASP A 19 -7.61 -1.73 -17.51
CA ASP A 19 -8.64 -1.29 -16.58
C ASP A 19 -8.10 -1.03 -15.16
N TRP A 20 -6.78 -1.01 -14.98
CA TRP A 20 -6.20 -0.70 -13.68
C TRP A 20 -6.51 0.75 -13.29
N VAL A 21 -7.18 0.89 -12.17
CA VAL A 21 -7.74 2.17 -11.67
C VAL A 21 -6.69 3.26 -11.44
N LEU A 22 -5.43 2.89 -11.22
CA LEU A 22 -4.30 3.80 -11.01
C LEU A 22 -3.44 4.00 -12.27
N ALA A 23 -3.89 3.53 -13.44
CA ALA A 23 -3.12 3.63 -14.68
C ALA A 23 -2.74 5.08 -15.00
N GLY A 24 -1.46 5.32 -15.23
CA GLY A 24 -0.93 6.65 -15.56
C GLY A 24 -0.88 7.62 -14.39
N ARG A 25 -1.16 7.19 -13.17
CA ARG A 25 -1.02 8.03 -11.98
C ARG A 25 0.45 8.21 -11.63
N GLU A 26 0.86 9.46 -11.48
CA GLU A 26 2.21 9.86 -11.10
C GLU A 26 2.19 10.58 -9.75
N VAL A 27 3.30 10.50 -9.01
CA VAL A 27 3.51 11.30 -7.80
C VAL A 27 4.10 12.65 -8.20
N MET A 28 3.43 13.74 -7.85
CA MET A 28 3.76 15.10 -8.31
C MET A 28 4.56 15.93 -7.30
N HIS A 29 5.16 15.30 -6.30
CA HIS A 29 5.95 15.97 -5.27
C HIS A 29 7.22 15.19 -4.94
N GLY A 30 8.21 15.89 -4.39
CA GLY A 30 9.47 15.30 -3.96
C GLY A 30 9.49 14.90 -2.47
N PRO A 31 10.61 14.34 -1.99
CA PRO A 31 10.75 13.89 -0.60
C PRO A 31 10.63 15.01 0.43
N ASP A 32 10.87 16.27 0.06
CA ASP A 32 10.74 17.44 0.95
C ASP A 32 9.32 17.59 1.52
N GLN A 33 8.32 17.10 0.79
CA GLN A 33 6.91 17.10 1.23
C GLN A 33 6.68 16.16 2.43
N HIS A 34 7.54 15.17 2.59
CA HIS A 34 7.49 14.19 3.68
C HIS A 34 8.55 14.44 4.77
N GLY A 35 9.27 15.54 4.70
CA GLY A 35 10.25 15.94 5.71
C GLY A 35 11.37 14.94 5.96
N ALA A 36 11.89 14.93 7.18
CA ALA A 36 13.05 14.12 7.55
C ALA A 36 12.79 12.61 7.62
N GLY A 37 11.54 12.19 7.62
CA GLY A 37 11.12 10.78 7.65
C GLY A 37 11.24 10.06 6.31
N ALA A 38 11.36 10.81 5.20
CA ALA A 38 11.51 10.26 3.86
C ALA A 38 12.87 10.57 3.28
N ALA A 39 13.58 9.53 2.83
CA ALA A 39 14.86 9.70 2.12
C ALA A 39 14.65 9.82 0.60
N MET A 40 13.54 9.33 0.07
CA MET A 40 13.19 9.32 -1.35
C MET A 40 11.68 9.28 -1.54
N VAL A 41 11.23 9.57 -2.75
CA VAL A 41 9.86 9.42 -3.22
C VAL A 41 9.87 8.74 -4.59
N THR A 42 8.95 7.82 -4.78
CA THR A 42 8.76 7.11 -6.05
C THR A 42 7.91 7.97 -6.99
N MET A 43 8.55 8.73 -7.88
CA MET A 43 7.85 9.64 -8.80
C MET A 43 7.00 8.92 -9.85
N ASN A 44 7.44 7.74 -10.29
CA ASN A 44 6.75 6.91 -11.28
C ASN A 44 6.47 5.52 -10.69
N PRO A 45 5.49 5.41 -9.79
CA PRO A 45 5.18 4.14 -9.16
C PRO A 45 4.64 3.13 -10.18
N GLN A 46 4.96 1.86 -9.95
CA GLN A 46 4.68 0.79 -10.89
C GLN A 46 3.54 -0.10 -10.40
N TYR A 47 2.83 -0.71 -11.37
CA TYR A 47 1.98 -1.86 -11.11
C TYR A 47 2.85 -3.08 -10.86
N ARG A 48 2.69 -3.74 -9.71
CA ARG A 48 3.47 -4.93 -9.33
C ARG A 48 2.63 -6.06 -8.73
N LEU A 49 1.32 -6.05 -8.94
CA LEU A 49 0.44 -7.11 -8.42
C LEU A 49 0.68 -8.47 -9.09
N ASN A 50 1.32 -8.48 -10.27
CA ASN A 50 1.75 -9.67 -11.01
C ASN A 50 3.19 -10.11 -10.70
N ASP A 51 3.92 -9.38 -9.86
CA ASP A 51 5.32 -9.66 -9.53
C ASP A 51 5.41 -10.74 -8.43
N PRO A 52 6.10 -11.87 -8.67
CA PRO A 52 6.24 -12.95 -7.68
C PRO A 52 7.13 -12.59 -6.49
N GLY A 53 7.80 -11.44 -6.54
CA GLY A 53 8.77 -11.04 -5.51
C GLY A 53 10.20 -11.44 -5.85
N VAL A 54 11.12 -10.87 -5.08
CA VAL A 54 12.56 -11.03 -5.32
C VAL A 54 12.99 -12.50 -5.15
N GLY A 55 13.70 -13.01 -6.16
CA GLY A 55 14.26 -14.36 -6.16
C GLY A 55 13.27 -15.47 -6.56
N LEU A 56 12.03 -15.12 -6.92
CA LEU A 56 11.00 -16.08 -7.33
C LEU A 56 10.66 -16.01 -8.81
N GLN A 57 11.31 -15.13 -9.58
CA GLN A 57 11.02 -14.92 -11.00
C GLN A 57 11.30 -16.17 -11.85
N ASP A 58 12.34 -16.92 -11.48
CA ASP A 58 12.79 -18.13 -12.19
C ASP A 58 12.45 -19.44 -11.42
N ALA A 59 11.43 -19.38 -10.55
CA ALA A 59 11.00 -20.57 -9.82
C ALA A 59 10.50 -21.66 -10.80
N ASP A 60 10.82 -22.92 -10.51
CA ASP A 60 10.41 -24.09 -11.30
C ASP A 60 8.93 -24.48 -11.13
N HIS A 61 8.19 -23.68 -10.39
CA HIS A 61 6.75 -23.82 -10.10
C HIS A 61 6.05 -22.47 -10.22
N ARG A 62 4.72 -22.52 -10.37
CA ARG A 62 3.89 -21.31 -10.35
C ARG A 62 3.95 -20.65 -8.98
N VAL A 63 4.39 -19.40 -8.95
CA VAL A 63 4.33 -18.55 -7.75
C VAL A 63 3.00 -17.81 -7.73
N LEU A 64 2.29 -17.88 -6.61
CA LEU A 64 1.04 -17.15 -6.42
C LEU A 64 1.33 -15.65 -6.25
N VAL A 65 0.66 -14.84 -7.05
CA VAL A 65 0.76 -13.37 -7.00
C VAL A 65 -0.60 -12.76 -6.69
N TYR A 66 -0.63 -11.47 -6.35
CA TYR A 66 -1.90 -10.79 -6.03
C TYR A 66 -2.88 -10.74 -7.20
N GLU A 67 -2.38 -10.67 -8.41
CA GLU A 67 -3.20 -10.72 -9.63
C GLU A 67 -3.95 -12.06 -9.80
N ASP A 68 -3.46 -13.15 -9.22
CA ASP A 68 -4.13 -14.45 -9.25
C ASP A 68 -5.32 -14.56 -8.25
N LEU A 69 -5.38 -13.68 -7.26
CA LEU A 69 -6.35 -13.80 -6.17
C LEU A 69 -7.72 -13.30 -6.59
N LYS A 70 -8.74 -14.13 -6.35
CA LYS A 70 -10.12 -13.82 -6.67
C LYS A 70 -11.05 -14.23 -5.54
N ALA A 71 -11.95 -13.35 -5.14
CA ALA A 71 -13.00 -13.70 -4.19
C ALA A 71 -13.98 -14.72 -4.79
N ARG A 72 -14.45 -15.64 -3.99
CA ARG A 72 -15.43 -16.65 -4.43
C ARG A 72 -16.83 -16.07 -4.67
N ARG A 73 -17.14 -14.94 -4.06
CA ARG A 73 -18.42 -14.21 -4.16
C ARG A 73 -18.15 -12.72 -4.09
N PRO A 74 -18.96 -11.90 -4.77
CA PRO A 74 -18.89 -10.46 -4.60
C PRO A 74 -19.12 -10.05 -3.14
N TYR A 75 -18.48 -8.98 -2.74
CA TYR A 75 -18.82 -8.31 -1.48
C TYR A 75 -20.18 -7.61 -1.65
N PRO A 76 -21.08 -7.62 -0.66
CA PRO A 76 -22.42 -7.05 -0.82
C PRO A 76 -22.46 -5.57 -1.17
N ASP A 77 -21.53 -4.77 -0.63
CA ASP A 77 -21.43 -3.36 -0.94
C ASP A 77 -20.52 -3.14 -2.16
N GLN A 78 -21.12 -2.81 -3.29
CA GLN A 78 -20.46 -2.53 -4.56
C GLN A 78 -20.50 -1.04 -4.93
N ARG A 79 -20.82 -0.15 -3.98
CA ARG A 79 -20.77 1.29 -4.24
C ARG A 79 -19.36 1.70 -4.67
N GLU A 80 -19.27 2.66 -5.57
CA GLU A 80 -17.99 3.30 -5.87
C GLU A 80 -17.46 4.05 -4.64
N PRO A 81 -16.13 4.14 -4.47
CA PRO A 81 -15.54 4.92 -3.39
C PRO A 81 -15.97 6.39 -3.44
N GLU A 82 -16.42 6.92 -2.31
CA GLU A 82 -16.86 8.30 -2.16
C GLU A 82 -15.69 9.28 -2.14
N ARG A 83 -14.51 8.80 -1.72
CA ARG A 83 -13.24 9.56 -1.72
C ARG A 83 -12.03 8.64 -1.76
N GLU A 84 -10.87 9.25 -1.98
CA GLU A 84 -9.58 8.58 -1.95
C GLU A 84 -8.71 9.13 -0.83
N ILE A 85 -7.91 8.25 -0.24
CA ILE A 85 -6.82 8.61 0.68
C ILE A 85 -5.56 7.99 0.10
N GLU A 86 -4.55 8.82 -0.17
CA GLU A 86 -3.23 8.39 -0.58
C GLU A 86 -2.29 8.45 0.61
N LEU A 87 -1.55 7.38 0.85
CA LEU A 87 -0.54 7.28 1.90
C LEU A 87 0.77 6.80 1.30
N HIS A 88 1.84 7.52 1.59
CA HIS A 88 3.19 7.15 1.25
C HIS A 88 3.83 6.32 2.37
N LEU A 89 4.36 5.16 2.00
CA LEU A 89 5.16 4.32 2.88
C LEU A 89 6.60 4.83 2.79
N THR A 90 7.03 5.56 3.80
CA THR A 90 8.26 6.32 3.79
C THR A 90 9.29 5.75 4.75
N GLY A 91 10.56 6.02 4.50
CA GLY A 91 11.63 5.56 5.36
C GLY A 91 12.92 6.35 5.18
N ASN A 92 13.74 6.34 6.23
CA ASN A 92 15.08 6.91 6.23
C ASN A 92 16.03 5.95 6.94
N MET A 93 16.80 5.19 6.17
CA MET A 93 17.72 4.17 6.68
C MET A 93 18.86 4.78 7.51
N GLY A 94 19.33 5.99 7.19
CA GLY A 94 20.38 6.67 7.95
C GLY A 94 19.96 7.04 9.36
N ARG A 95 18.66 7.20 9.60
CA ARG A 95 18.05 7.46 10.91
C ARG A 95 17.32 6.26 11.50
N TYR A 96 17.21 5.19 10.73
CA TYR A 96 16.39 4.02 11.01
C TYR A 96 14.95 4.41 11.40
N MET A 97 14.33 5.18 10.53
CA MET A 97 12.95 5.64 10.66
C MET A 97 12.09 4.99 9.59
N TRP A 98 10.90 4.58 10.00
CA TRP A 98 9.85 4.12 9.12
C TRP A 98 8.56 4.85 9.47
N SER A 99 7.81 5.27 8.46
CA SER A 99 6.70 6.21 8.69
C SER A 99 5.65 6.10 7.58
N PHE A 100 4.51 6.74 7.81
CA PHE A 100 3.55 7.09 6.76
C PHE A 100 3.63 8.59 6.53
N ASP A 101 3.74 9.01 5.26
CA ASP A 101 3.85 10.41 4.83
C ASP A 101 4.98 11.18 5.53
N GLY A 102 6.03 10.48 5.97
CA GLY A 102 7.17 11.05 6.65
C GLY A 102 7.05 11.17 8.17
N ASP A 103 5.85 11.00 8.73
CA ASP A 103 5.61 11.14 10.17
C ASP A 103 5.59 9.77 10.87
N LYS A 104 6.38 9.63 11.92
CA LYS A 104 6.31 8.46 12.81
C LYS A 104 5.03 8.53 13.65
N PHE A 105 4.60 7.37 14.15
CA PHE A 105 3.44 7.25 15.03
C PHE A 105 3.40 8.25 16.19
N THR A 106 4.56 8.61 16.74
CA THR A 106 4.67 9.56 17.84
C THR A 106 4.67 11.03 17.43
N GLU A 107 4.67 11.30 16.12
CA GLU A 107 4.77 12.66 15.56
C GLU A 107 3.49 13.11 14.85
N VAL A 108 2.52 12.20 14.67
CA VAL A 108 1.29 12.50 13.92
C VAL A 108 0.27 13.30 14.72
N ASP A 109 -0.38 14.24 14.06
CA ASP A 109 -1.47 15.06 14.62
C ASP A 109 -2.83 14.35 14.52
N GLY A 110 -2.97 13.25 15.27
CA GLY A 110 -4.23 12.53 15.39
C GLY A 110 -4.47 11.43 14.36
N PRO A 111 -5.66 10.83 14.36
CA PRO A 111 -5.99 9.66 13.55
C PRO A 111 -6.35 10.03 12.11
N ILE A 112 -6.16 9.05 11.22
CA ILE A 112 -6.78 9.08 9.89
C ILE A 112 -8.29 8.90 10.07
N ARG A 113 -9.10 9.84 9.57
CA ARG A 113 -10.54 9.83 9.77
C ARG A 113 -11.26 9.12 8.64
N PHE A 114 -12.12 8.17 9.01
CA PHE A 114 -13.11 7.54 8.15
C PHE A 114 -14.50 7.90 8.66
N ASN A 115 -15.44 8.21 7.75
CA ASN A 115 -16.84 8.39 8.12
C ASN A 115 -17.52 7.02 8.23
N HIS A 116 -18.28 6.81 9.29
CA HIS A 116 -18.99 5.53 9.46
C HIS A 116 -19.93 5.26 8.27
N GLY A 117 -19.80 4.08 7.69
CA GLY A 117 -20.57 3.64 6.54
C GLY A 117 -20.08 4.14 5.18
N GLU A 118 -19.03 4.98 5.13
CA GLU A 118 -18.47 5.37 3.84
C GLU A 118 -17.76 4.20 3.15
N ARG A 119 -17.68 4.29 1.83
CA ARG A 119 -16.77 3.47 1.03
C ARG A 119 -15.67 4.35 0.49
N LEU A 120 -14.44 4.04 0.84
CA LEU A 120 -13.27 4.82 0.43
C LEU A 120 -12.26 3.96 -0.32
N ARG A 121 -11.42 4.59 -1.13
CA ARG A 121 -10.23 3.99 -1.74
C ARG A 121 -9.00 4.42 -0.97
N LEU A 122 -8.27 3.45 -0.45
CA LEU A 122 -6.94 3.65 0.09
C LEU A 122 -5.92 3.35 -1.00
N ILE A 123 -5.07 4.32 -1.30
CA ILE A 123 -3.97 4.21 -2.24
C ILE A 123 -2.68 4.19 -1.41
N MET A 124 -1.83 3.22 -1.65
CA MET A 124 -0.54 3.09 -0.98
C MET A 124 0.59 3.15 -2.00
N VAL A 125 1.53 4.05 -1.76
CA VAL A 125 2.74 4.24 -2.58
C VAL A 125 3.95 3.86 -1.72
N ASN A 126 4.75 2.91 -2.16
CA ASN A 126 5.95 2.53 -1.42
C ASN A 126 7.17 3.27 -1.95
N ASP A 127 7.60 4.28 -1.19
CA ASP A 127 8.76 5.12 -1.48
C ASP A 127 10.08 4.53 -0.98
N THR A 128 10.05 3.31 -0.47
CA THR A 128 11.21 2.66 0.15
C THR A 128 11.72 1.49 -0.68
N MET A 129 12.88 0.98 -0.30
CA MET A 129 13.52 -0.19 -0.90
C MET A 129 13.11 -1.51 -0.22
N MET A 130 12.16 -1.48 0.69
CA MET A 130 11.70 -2.64 1.47
C MET A 130 10.23 -2.94 1.19
N ASP A 131 9.86 -4.21 1.26
CA ASP A 131 8.45 -4.61 1.29
C ASP A 131 7.78 -4.18 2.59
N HIS A 132 6.56 -3.69 2.49
CA HIS A 132 5.76 -3.35 3.68
C HIS A 132 4.42 -4.08 3.66
N PRO A 133 4.25 -5.15 4.45
CA PRO A 133 2.93 -5.74 4.69
C PRO A 133 2.12 -4.81 5.60
N ILE A 134 1.16 -4.10 5.04
CA ILE A 134 0.33 -3.13 5.74
C ILE A 134 -0.95 -3.80 6.22
N HIS A 135 -1.20 -3.71 7.51
CA HIS A 135 -2.33 -4.30 8.21
C HIS A 135 -3.29 -3.25 8.75
N LEU A 136 -4.57 -3.42 8.46
CA LEU A 136 -5.67 -2.64 9.03
C LEU A 136 -6.47 -3.52 9.99
N HIS A 137 -6.61 -3.09 11.24
CA HIS A 137 -7.50 -3.70 12.21
C HIS A 137 -8.96 -3.32 11.95
N GLY A 138 -9.88 -4.15 12.38
CA GLY A 138 -11.32 -3.88 12.46
C GLY A 138 -12.08 -3.97 11.14
N MET A 139 -11.44 -3.75 10.01
CA MET A 139 -12.07 -3.70 8.69
C MET A 139 -11.29 -4.51 7.66
N TRP A 140 -11.93 -4.75 6.51
CA TRP A 140 -11.30 -5.45 5.39
C TRP A 140 -10.91 -4.47 4.29
N MET A 141 -9.78 -4.76 3.67
CA MET A 141 -9.32 -4.11 2.45
C MET A 141 -9.64 -5.00 1.24
N HIS A 142 -10.39 -4.49 0.28
CA HIS A 142 -10.72 -5.17 -0.96
C HIS A 142 -9.73 -4.73 -2.04
N LEU A 143 -8.69 -5.55 -2.29
CA LEU A 143 -7.60 -5.21 -3.19
C LEU A 143 -8.11 -5.05 -4.63
N GLU A 144 -7.80 -3.92 -5.26
CA GLU A 144 -8.15 -3.64 -6.65
C GLU A 144 -7.10 -4.26 -7.59
N ASN A 145 -7.33 -5.49 -7.99
CA ASN A 145 -6.41 -6.31 -8.79
C ASN A 145 -6.98 -6.75 -10.15
N GLY A 146 -7.99 -6.03 -10.66
CA GLY A 146 -8.60 -6.28 -11.97
C GLY A 146 -9.82 -7.20 -11.95
N PHE A 147 -10.21 -7.78 -10.81
CA PHE A 147 -11.39 -8.68 -10.74
C PHE A 147 -12.72 -7.98 -10.43
N GLY A 148 -12.78 -6.64 -10.49
CA GLY A 148 -14.03 -5.90 -10.31
C GLY A 148 -14.76 -6.28 -9.03
N GLU A 149 -16.00 -6.77 -9.13
CA GLU A 149 -16.82 -7.17 -7.98
C GLU A 149 -16.20 -8.33 -7.14
N LEU A 150 -15.28 -9.09 -7.72
CA LEU A 150 -14.65 -10.24 -7.11
C LEU A 150 -13.27 -9.91 -6.52
N ARG A 151 -13.04 -8.66 -6.14
CA ARG A 151 -11.81 -8.24 -5.45
C ARG A 151 -11.53 -9.09 -4.23
N PRO A 152 -10.30 -9.59 -4.03
CA PRO A 152 -9.97 -10.38 -2.85
C PRO A 152 -9.99 -9.51 -1.59
N ARG A 153 -10.58 -10.05 -0.52
CA ARG A 153 -10.61 -9.42 0.81
C ARG A 153 -9.35 -9.79 1.57
N LYS A 154 -8.64 -8.79 2.03
CA LYS A 154 -7.42 -8.94 2.82
C LYS A 154 -7.42 -7.98 4.01
N HIS A 155 -6.83 -8.40 5.11
CA HIS A 155 -6.56 -7.50 6.24
C HIS A 155 -5.09 -7.09 6.31
N THR A 156 -4.23 -7.73 5.51
CA THR A 156 -2.82 -7.36 5.34
C THR A 156 -2.48 -7.41 3.85
N ILE A 157 -1.93 -6.33 3.32
CA ILE A 157 -1.50 -6.21 1.92
C ILE A 157 -0.04 -5.79 1.91
N THR A 158 0.81 -6.58 1.25
CA THR A 158 2.21 -6.23 1.04
C THR A 158 2.34 -5.27 -0.13
N VAL A 159 2.97 -4.13 0.12
CA VAL A 159 3.30 -3.13 -0.91
C VAL A 159 4.79 -3.24 -1.20
N LYS A 160 5.15 -3.59 -2.44
CA LYS A 160 6.54 -3.80 -2.86
C LYS A 160 7.25 -2.48 -3.11
N PRO A 161 8.59 -2.44 -3.13
CA PRO A 161 9.36 -1.24 -3.45
C PRO A 161 8.93 -0.62 -4.79
N GLY A 162 8.68 0.69 -4.80
CA GLY A 162 8.25 1.42 -6.00
C GLY A 162 6.86 1.06 -6.53
N GLU A 163 6.07 0.30 -5.76
CA GLU A 163 4.70 -0.06 -6.12
C GLU A 163 3.70 1.00 -5.67
N MET A 164 2.69 1.23 -6.51
CA MET A 164 1.44 1.86 -6.13
C MET A 164 0.32 0.84 -6.30
N LEU A 165 -0.46 0.64 -5.25
CA LEU A 165 -1.66 -0.19 -5.30
C LEU A 165 -2.81 0.46 -4.55
N SER A 166 -4.02 -0.02 -4.79
CA SER A 166 -5.21 0.48 -4.10
C SER A 166 -6.08 -0.66 -3.57
N ALA A 167 -6.82 -0.31 -2.52
CA ALA A 167 -7.84 -1.17 -1.96
C ALA A 167 -9.06 -0.35 -1.56
N GLN A 168 -10.24 -0.90 -1.76
CA GLN A 168 -11.47 -0.29 -1.27
C GLN A 168 -11.77 -0.77 0.15
N ILE A 169 -12.22 0.15 0.99
CA ILE A 169 -12.59 -0.12 2.39
C ILE A 169 -14.03 0.33 2.59
N HIS A 170 -14.84 -0.52 3.21
CA HIS A 170 -16.12 -0.12 3.77
C HIS A 170 -15.91 0.14 5.27
N ALA A 171 -16.09 1.38 5.70
CA ALA A 171 -15.87 1.81 7.08
C ALA A 171 -17.06 1.44 7.97
N ASP A 172 -17.28 0.13 8.15
CA ASP A 172 -18.46 -0.44 8.81
C ASP A 172 -18.28 -0.72 10.31
N ALA A 173 -17.10 -0.45 10.85
CA ALA A 173 -16.76 -0.70 12.25
C ALA A 173 -16.40 0.59 12.99
N PRO A 174 -17.33 1.22 13.74
CA PRO A 174 -17.03 2.40 14.54
C PRO A 174 -15.96 2.16 15.59
N GLY A 175 -15.11 3.17 15.81
CA GLY A 175 -14.07 3.13 16.85
C GLY A 175 -12.67 3.47 16.34
N TYR A 176 -11.67 3.15 17.14
CA TYR A 176 -10.26 3.41 16.85
C TYR A 176 -9.57 2.10 16.48
N TRP A 177 -8.94 2.07 15.30
CA TRP A 177 -8.33 0.88 14.74
C TRP A 177 -6.86 1.13 14.43
N PHE A 178 -6.01 0.17 14.78
CA PHE A 178 -4.59 0.26 14.47
C PHE A 178 -4.35 -0.03 13.00
N PHE A 179 -3.49 0.77 12.37
CA PHE A 179 -3.07 0.63 10.97
C PHE A 179 -1.56 0.72 10.93
N HIS A 180 -0.90 -0.37 10.52
CA HIS A 180 0.55 -0.45 10.70
C HIS A 180 1.22 -1.42 9.73
N CYS A 181 2.53 -1.26 9.55
CA CYS A 181 3.36 -2.28 8.93
C CYS A 181 3.46 -3.50 9.84
N HIS A 182 3.27 -4.70 9.30
CA HIS A 182 3.32 -5.94 10.06
C HIS A 182 4.75 -6.49 10.23
N LEU A 183 5.76 -5.87 9.63
CA LEU A 183 7.16 -6.05 10.02
C LEU A 183 7.39 -5.29 11.33
N LEU A 184 7.58 -6.03 12.42
CA LEU A 184 7.57 -5.46 13.77
C LEU A 184 8.63 -4.37 13.97
N TYR A 185 9.82 -4.51 13.39
CA TYR A 185 10.86 -3.49 13.47
C TYR A 185 10.45 -2.18 12.76
N HIS A 186 9.76 -2.27 11.63
CA HIS A 186 9.24 -1.08 10.93
C HIS A 186 8.14 -0.41 11.76
N MET A 187 7.22 -1.20 12.30
CA MET A 187 6.16 -0.70 13.20
C MET A 187 6.76 0.01 14.41
N HIS A 188 7.72 -0.63 15.11
CA HIS A 188 8.38 -0.04 16.28
C HIS A 188 9.17 1.22 15.95
N ALA A 189 9.76 1.28 14.74
CA ALA A 189 10.50 2.46 14.29
C ALA A 189 9.58 3.60 13.79
N GLY A 190 8.25 3.41 13.81
CA GLY A 190 7.28 4.48 13.59
C GLY A 190 6.22 4.25 12.51
N MET A 191 6.29 3.14 11.71
CA MET A 191 5.33 2.88 10.63
C MET A 191 3.99 2.36 11.18
N ALA A 192 3.27 3.24 11.84
CA ALA A 192 1.96 3.00 12.43
C ALA A 192 1.10 4.26 12.44
N ARG A 193 -0.21 4.10 12.37
CA ARG A 193 -1.24 5.14 12.49
C ARG A 193 -2.44 4.59 13.25
N VAL A 194 -3.33 5.45 13.65
CA VAL A 194 -4.67 5.10 14.11
C VAL A 194 -5.67 5.54 13.07
N VAL A 195 -6.61 4.68 12.72
CA VAL A 195 -7.81 5.02 11.97
C VAL A 195 -8.96 5.21 12.95
N HIS A 196 -9.68 6.32 12.83
CA HIS A 196 -10.88 6.59 13.61
C HIS A 196 -12.09 6.57 12.69
N VAL A 197 -13.00 5.64 12.95
CA VAL A 197 -14.30 5.53 12.26
C VAL A 197 -15.38 6.17 13.14
N ALA A 198 -15.98 7.27 12.68
CA ALA A 198 -16.99 8.03 13.43
C ALA A 198 -18.13 8.55 12.52
#